data_a1b82c8328180a69ac91ddf7b963252d
#
_entry.id   a1b82c8328180a69ac91ddf7b963252d
#
_cell.length_a   1.000
_cell.length_b   1.000
_cell.length_c   1.000
_cell.angle_alpha   90.00
_cell.angle_beta   90.00
_cell.angle_gamma   90.00
#
_symmetry.space_group_name_H-M   'P 1'
#
loop_
_entity.id
_entity.type
_entity.pdbx_description
1 polymer ?
#
loop_
_entity_poly.entity_id
_entity_poly.type
_entity_poly.pdbx_seq_one_letter_code
_entity_poly.pdbx_strand_id
1 'polypeptide(L)'
;MWILIVLAVIFLFLLIFFSVVLSVAIKQSVTRPENTTVDYDSLSEKHKIRYKVRQRNNQHLYDLNPEDLSLIDPMGNTLRAWFVPVKDSKKFVICVHGYKCNGPDECSHLLPFYNETLGANYLLPDHAAHGRSEGKYIGFGSYESDNLL
;
A
#
# COMPACT_ATOMS: atom_id res chain seq x y z
N MET A 1 14.34 18.92 -49.31
CA MET A 1 15.16 17.81 -48.72
C MET A 1 15.53 18.12 -47.28
N TRP A 2 16.19 19.23 -46.99
CA TRP A 2 16.62 19.60 -45.64
C TRP A 2 15.48 19.75 -44.58
N ILE A 3 14.33 20.33 -44.98
CA ILE A 3 13.15 20.50 -44.12
C ILE A 3 12.64 19.11 -43.63
N LEU A 4 12.58 18.12 -44.51
CA LEU A 4 12.15 16.77 -44.17
C LEU A 4 13.10 16.10 -43.16
N ILE A 5 14.42 16.34 -43.32
CA ILE A 5 15.44 15.84 -42.42
C ILE A 5 15.27 16.49 -41.04
N VAL A 6 15.08 17.80 -40.98
CA VAL A 6 14.85 18.53 -39.72
C VAL A 6 13.58 18.04 -39.01
N LEU A 7 12.49 17.86 -39.74
CA LEU A 7 11.24 17.33 -39.19
C LEU A 7 11.41 15.91 -38.67
N ALA A 8 12.14 15.05 -39.38
CA ALA A 8 12.43 13.69 -38.92
C ALA A 8 13.27 13.68 -37.65
N VAL A 9 14.26 14.55 -37.54
CA VAL A 9 15.10 14.67 -36.31
C VAL A 9 14.26 15.16 -35.12
N ILE A 10 13.41 16.16 -35.35
CA ILE A 10 12.50 16.66 -34.28
C ILE A 10 11.55 15.55 -33.85
N PHE A 11 10.97 14.81 -34.78
CA PHE A 11 10.05 13.71 -34.48
C PHE A 11 10.74 12.61 -33.66
N LEU A 12 11.94 12.21 -34.07
CA LEU A 12 12.74 11.23 -33.34
C LEU A 12 13.09 11.70 -31.94
N PHE A 13 13.46 12.97 -31.76
CA PHE A 13 13.72 13.56 -30.46
C PHE A 13 12.48 13.52 -29.56
N LEU A 14 11.31 13.88 -30.10
CA LEU A 14 10.04 13.81 -29.35
C LEU A 14 9.70 12.38 -28.95
N LEU A 15 9.89 11.40 -29.83
CA LEU A 15 9.66 9.98 -29.49
C LEU A 15 10.55 9.54 -28.33
N ILE A 16 11.84 9.85 -28.38
CA ILE A 16 12.80 9.52 -27.30
C ILE A 16 12.40 10.23 -26.01
N PHE A 17 12.10 11.53 -26.08
CA PHE A 17 11.69 12.31 -24.92
C PHE A 17 10.43 11.72 -24.26
N PHE A 18 9.36 11.46 -25.02
CA PHE A 18 8.14 10.84 -24.49
C PHE A 18 8.39 9.44 -23.92
N SER A 19 9.23 8.64 -24.59
CA SER A 19 9.59 7.31 -24.11
C SER A 19 10.30 7.37 -22.75
N VAL A 20 11.23 8.31 -22.56
CA VAL A 20 11.91 8.50 -21.28
C VAL A 20 10.95 8.98 -20.20
N VAL A 21 10.14 9.99 -20.50
CA VAL A 21 9.16 10.53 -19.54
C VAL A 21 8.17 9.44 -19.10
N LEU A 22 7.65 8.67 -20.04
CA LEU A 22 6.72 7.57 -19.75
C LEU A 22 7.40 6.48 -18.89
N SER A 23 8.63 6.12 -19.21
CA SER A 23 9.40 5.12 -18.45
C SER A 23 9.64 5.57 -17.01
N VAL A 24 9.97 6.84 -16.80
CA VAL A 24 10.14 7.41 -15.45
C VAL A 24 8.82 7.42 -14.70
N ALA A 25 7.73 7.86 -15.34
CA ALA A 25 6.40 7.91 -14.72
C ALA A 25 5.92 6.51 -14.31
N ILE A 26 6.07 5.51 -15.17
CA ILE A 26 5.73 4.11 -14.88
C ILE A 26 6.57 3.63 -13.69
N LYS A 27 7.90 3.82 -13.74
CA LYS A 27 8.78 3.39 -12.67
C LYS A 27 8.37 3.98 -11.31
N GLN A 28 8.08 5.28 -11.25
CA GLN A 28 7.62 5.92 -10.01
C GLN A 28 6.27 5.38 -9.51
N SER A 29 5.38 5.03 -10.44
CA SER A 29 4.06 4.50 -10.08
C SER A 29 4.14 3.09 -9.50
N VAL A 30 4.96 2.21 -10.09
CA VAL A 30 5.04 0.80 -9.69
C VAL A 30 6.06 0.54 -8.57
N THR A 31 6.96 1.48 -8.27
CA THR A 31 7.97 1.26 -7.24
C THR A 31 7.37 1.36 -5.84
N ARG A 32 7.86 0.50 -4.95
CA ARG A 32 7.52 0.54 -3.52
C ARG A 32 7.64 1.96 -2.97
N PRO A 33 6.64 2.47 -2.23
CA PRO A 33 6.76 3.75 -1.56
C PRO A 33 7.88 3.70 -0.52
N GLU A 34 8.68 4.75 -0.46
CA GLU A 34 9.66 4.90 0.60
C GLU A 34 8.95 5.16 1.93
N ASN A 35 9.43 4.54 3.00
CA ASN A 35 8.97 4.83 4.36
C ASN A 35 9.53 6.19 4.80
N THR A 36 8.97 7.26 4.28
CA THR A 36 9.33 8.61 4.68
C THR A 36 8.66 8.97 5.98
N THR A 37 9.44 9.44 6.95
CA THR A 37 8.89 10.05 8.16
C THR A 37 8.12 11.30 7.76
N VAL A 38 6.86 11.37 8.19
CA VAL A 38 6.02 12.53 7.92
C VAL A 38 6.50 13.70 8.78
N ASP A 39 6.95 14.77 8.14
CA ASP A 39 7.20 16.03 8.83
C ASP A 39 5.85 16.66 9.22
N TYR A 40 5.46 16.44 10.48
CA TYR A 40 4.18 16.87 11.02
C TYR A 40 3.99 18.39 10.94
N ASP A 41 5.05 19.17 11.13
CA ASP A 41 4.96 20.63 11.19
C ASP A 41 4.71 21.24 9.82
N SER A 42 5.15 20.59 8.75
CA SER A 42 4.90 21.00 7.37
C SER A 42 3.48 20.72 6.88
N LEU A 43 2.68 19.92 7.61
CA LEU A 43 1.33 19.55 7.21
C LEU A 43 0.35 20.72 7.36
N SER A 44 -0.62 20.81 6.44
CA SER A 44 -1.79 21.68 6.64
C SER A 44 -2.65 21.21 7.81
N GLU A 45 -3.43 22.10 8.44
CA GLU A 45 -4.27 21.76 9.61
C GLU A 45 -5.21 20.57 9.36
N LYS A 46 -5.79 20.47 8.17
CA LYS A 46 -6.62 19.32 7.77
C LYS A 46 -5.82 18.02 7.78
N HIS A 47 -4.58 18.04 7.29
CA HIS A 47 -3.72 16.85 7.27
C HIS A 47 -3.20 16.50 8.67
N LYS A 48 -2.92 17.49 9.52
CA LYS A 48 -2.58 17.26 10.92
C LYS A 48 -3.69 16.55 11.69
N ILE A 49 -4.94 16.95 11.48
CA ILE A 49 -6.09 16.28 12.10
C ILE A 49 -6.17 14.81 11.63
N ARG A 50 -6.08 14.57 10.32
CA ARG A 50 -6.10 13.21 9.77
C ARG A 50 -4.95 12.35 10.29
N TYR A 51 -3.76 12.92 10.37
CA TYR A 51 -2.59 12.25 10.91
C TYR A 51 -2.81 11.81 12.37
N LYS A 52 -3.30 12.70 13.24
CA LYS A 52 -3.61 12.38 14.64
C LYS A 52 -4.67 11.29 14.78
N VAL A 53 -5.73 11.36 13.96
CA VAL A 53 -6.78 10.32 13.96
C VAL A 53 -6.20 8.96 13.55
N ARG A 54 -5.38 8.92 12.51
CA ARG A 54 -4.69 7.70 12.05
C ARG A 54 -3.79 7.14 13.14
N GLN A 55 -2.95 7.97 13.76
CA GLN A 55 -2.07 7.54 14.84
C GLN A 55 -2.85 6.94 16.02
N ARG A 56 -3.97 7.56 16.41
CA ARG A 56 -4.84 7.01 17.45
C ARG A 56 -5.43 5.66 17.09
N ASN A 57 -5.90 5.50 15.85
CA ASN A 57 -6.47 4.22 15.39
C ASN A 57 -5.41 3.13 15.30
N ASN A 58 -4.21 3.46 14.82
CA ASN A 58 -3.08 2.52 14.79
C ASN A 58 -2.65 2.14 16.21
N GLN A 59 -2.61 3.09 17.13
CA GLN A 59 -2.30 2.81 18.53
C GLN A 59 -3.32 1.84 19.13
N HIS A 60 -4.62 2.05 18.88
CA HIS A 60 -5.66 1.14 19.31
C HIS A 60 -5.47 -0.29 18.78
N LEU A 61 -5.10 -0.44 17.50
CA LEU A 61 -4.75 -1.74 16.94
C LEU A 61 -3.58 -2.37 17.71
N TYR A 62 -2.51 -1.61 17.97
CA TYR A 62 -1.32 -2.13 18.66
C TYR A 62 -1.58 -2.46 20.13
N ASP A 63 -2.45 -1.72 20.81
CA ASP A 63 -2.84 -1.98 22.19
C ASP A 63 -3.57 -3.33 22.36
N LEU A 64 -4.21 -3.84 21.30
CA LEU A 64 -4.81 -5.17 21.27
C LEU A 64 -3.78 -6.31 21.11
N ASN A 65 -2.50 -5.98 20.98
CA ASN A 65 -1.41 -6.92 20.80
C ASN A 65 -1.68 -7.94 19.67
N PRO A 66 -1.87 -7.46 18.42
CA PRO A 66 -2.23 -8.30 17.29
C PRO A 66 -1.14 -9.35 17.01
N GLU A 67 -1.54 -10.53 16.57
CA GLU A 67 -0.62 -11.55 16.09
C GLU A 67 0.06 -11.10 14.80
N ASP A 68 1.38 -11.32 14.70
CA ASP A 68 2.15 -11.07 13.48
C ASP A 68 2.14 -12.33 12.61
N LEU A 69 1.41 -12.31 11.51
CA LEU A 69 1.37 -13.41 10.57
C LEU A 69 2.29 -13.13 9.37
N SER A 70 2.84 -14.21 8.82
CA SER A 70 3.63 -14.14 7.58
C SER A 70 3.40 -15.36 6.71
N LEU A 71 3.48 -15.14 5.40
CA LEU A 71 3.48 -16.18 4.40
C LEU A 71 4.44 -15.82 3.26
N ILE A 72 4.84 -16.80 2.48
CA ILE A 72 5.65 -16.59 1.28
C ILE A 72 4.73 -16.61 0.06
N ASP A 73 4.75 -15.55 -0.74
CA ASP A 73 3.99 -15.47 -1.98
C ASP A 73 4.63 -16.35 -3.09
N PRO A 74 3.92 -16.58 -4.22
CA PRO A 74 4.46 -17.36 -5.34
C PRO A 74 5.73 -16.77 -5.96
N MET A 75 6.03 -15.49 -5.72
CA MET A 75 7.25 -14.82 -6.21
C MET A 75 8.41 -14.92 -5.21
N GLY A 76 8.21 -15.55 -4.04
CA GLY A 76 9.21 -15.72 -2.99
C GLY A 76 9.32 -14.53 -2.02
N ASN A 77 8.41 -13.55 -2.06
CA ASN A 77 8.41 -12.45 -1.11
C ASN A 77 7.73 -12.88 0.21
N THR A 78 8.27 -12.43 1.33
CA THR A 78 7.60 -12.56 2.63
C THR A 78 6.51 -11.51 2.75
N LEU A 79 5.25 -11.94 2.78
CA LEU A 79 4.11 -11.08 3.09
C LEU A 79 3.87 -11.08 4.60
N ARG A 80 3.43 -9.93 5.11
CA ARG A 80 3.12 -9.71 6.53
C ARG A 80 1.67 -9.28 6.70
N ALA A 81 1.08 -9.68 7.83
CA ALA A 81 -0.26 -9.25 8.20
C ALA A 81 -0.36 -9.07 9.71
N TRP A 82 -1.29 -8.20 10.12
CA TRP A 82 -1.73 -8.05 11.49
C TRP A 82 -3.03 -8.83 11.69
N PHE A 83 -3.11 -9.67 12.71
CA PHE A 83 -4.30 -10.46 12.98
C PHE A 83 -4.79 -10.21 14.40
N VAL A 84 -6.05 -9.82 14.53
CA VAL A 84 -6.73 -9.63 15.82
C VAL A 84 -7.80 -10.71 15.96
N PRO A 85 -7.52 -11.79 16.71
CA PRO A 85 -8.45 -12.87 16.91
C PRO A 85 -9.60 -12.47 17.86
N VAL A 86 -10.75 -13.09 17.67
CA VAL A 86 -11.87 -13.07 18.62
C VAL A 86 -12.15 -14.50 19.06
N LYS A 87 -12.08 -14.73 20.37
CA LYS A 87 -12.25 -16.07 20.94
C LYS A 87 -13.58 -16.70 20.48
N ASP A 88 -13.51 -17.95 20.02
CA ASP A 88 -14.64 -18.77 19.57
C ASP A 88 -15.40 -18.21 18.34
N SER A 89 -14.90 -17.13 17.70
CA SER A 89 -15.53 -16.56 16.52
C SER A 89 -15.23 -17.37 15.25
N LYS A 90 -16.28 -17.63 14.48
CA LYS A 90 -16.19 -18.22 13.13
C LYS A 90 -16.27 -17.18 12.03
N LYS A 91 -16.41 -15.91 12.39
CA LYS A 91 -16.47 -14.80 11.43
C LYS A 91 -15.05 -14.29 11.16
N PHE A 92 -14.76 -14.00 9.91
CA PHE A 92 -13.49 -13.42 9.48
C PHE A 92 -13.74 -12.20 8.60
N VAL A 93 -12.96 -11.18 8.81
CA VAL A 93 -12.90 -9.98 7.96
C VAL A 93 -11.46 -9.75 7.56
N ILE A 94 -11.21 -9.68 6.26
CA ILE A 94 -9.92 -9.28 5.70
C ILE A 94 -10.08 -7.87 5.18
N CYS A 95 -9.33 -6.92 5.74
CA CYS A 95 -9.35 -5.53 5.31
C CYS A 95 -8.09 -5.23 4.49
N VAL A 96 -8.29 -5.04 3.19
CA VAL A 96 -7.22 -4.85 2.21
C VAL A 96 -7.01 -3.37 1.99
N HIS A 97 -5.76 -2.92 2.10
CA HIS A 97 -5.39 -1.51 1.91
C HIS A 97 -5.27 -1.14 0.42
N GLY A 98 -5.35 0.17 0.15
CA GLY A 98 -5.22 0.73 -1.19
C GLY A 98 -3.78 0.96 -1.64
N TYR A 99 -3.66 1.54 -2.83
CA TYR A 99 -2.40 1.87 -3.48
C TYR A 99 -1.49 2.76 -2.62
N LYS A 100 -0.24 2.35 -2.47
CA LYS A 100 0.80 3.05 -1.68
C LYS A 100 0.42 3.30 -0.21
N CYS A 101 -0.43 2.44 0.37
CA CYS A 101 -0.80 2.46 1.77
C CYS A 101 -0.27 1.21 2.50
N ASN A 102 -0.73 0.95 3.70
CA ASN A 102 -0.48 -0.27 4.48
C ASN A 102 -1.71 -0.63 5.30
N GLY A 103 -1.75 -1.85 5.81
CA GLY A 103 -2.88 -2.36 6.56
C GLY A 103 -3.31 -1.47 7.72
N PRO A 104 -2.44 -1.14 8.70
CA PRO A 104 -2.80 -0.27 9.81
C PRO A 104 -3.32 1.11 9.39
N ASP A 105 -2.63 1.80 8.49
CA ASP A 105 -2.97 3.17 8.11
C ASP A 105 -4.32 3.29 7.40
N GLU A 106 -4.70 2.27 6.65
CA GLU A 106 -5.97 2.25 5.89
C GLU A 106 -7.09 1.62 6.70
N CYS A 107 -6.83 0.55 7.45
CA CYS A 107 -7.87 -0.35 7.94
C CYS A 107 -8.09 -0.29 9.47
N SER A 108 -7.16 0.24 10.27
CA SER A 108 -7.31 0.20 11.73
C SER A 108 -8.53 0.97 12.24
N HIS A 109 -9.02 1.97 11.50
CA HIS A 109 -10.22 2.72 11.87
C HIS A 109 -11.53 1.90 11.81
N LEU A 110 -11.52 0.77 11.10
CA LEU A 110 -12.67 -0.14 10.96
C LEU A 110 -12.70 -1.24 12.05
N LEU A 111 -11.58 -1.40 12.76
CA LEU A 111 -11.40 -2.43 13.80
C LEU A 111 -12.50 -2.42 14.88
N PRO A 112 -12.89 -1.26 15.47
CA PRO A 112 -13.92 -1.24 16.50
C PRO A 112 -15.25 -1.80 16.02
N PHE A 113 -15.60 -1.57 14.77
CA PHE A 113 -16.84 -2.09 14.21
C PHE A 113 -16.78 -3.59 13.94
N TYR A 114 -15.78 -4.04 13.18
CA TYR A 114 -15.72 -5.44 12.74
C TYR A 114 -15.27 -6.39 13.84
N ASN A 115 -14.27 -6.03 14.62
CA ASN A 115 -13.72 -6.90 15.65
C ASN A 115 -14.54 -6.81 16.95
N GLU A 116 -14.73 -5.60 17.50
CA GLU A 116 -15.31 -5.41 18.82
C GLU A 116 -16.85 -5.48 18.79
N THR A 117 -17.51 -4.89 17.77
CA THR A 117 -18.97 -4.88 17.69
C THR A 117 -19.52 -6.14 17.03
N LEU A 118 -18.99 -6.56 15.88
CA LEU A 118 -19.46 -7.77 15.17
C LEU A 118 -18.83 -9.06 15.68
N GLY A 119 -17.77 -8.97 16.48
CA GLY A 119 -17.06 -10.12 17.00
C GLY A 119 -16.41 -10.96 15.90
N ALA A 120 -15.83 -10.33 14.89
CA ALA A 120 -15.13 -11.02 13.81
C ALA A 120 -13.62 -11.01 14.01
N ASN A 121 -12.96 -12.12 13.73
CA ASN A 121 -11.51 -12.14 13.55
C ASN A 121 -11.15 -11.14 12.47
N TYR A 122 -10.14 -10.30 12.71
CA TYR A 122 -9.80 -9.18 11.83
C TYR A 122 -8.37 -9.31 11.32
N LEU A 123 -8.19 -9.38 9.99
CA LEU A 123 -6.91 -9.53 9.32
C LEU A 123 -6.62 -8.30 8.47
N LEU A 124 -5.44 -7.72 8.66
CA LEU A 124 -4.92 -6.56 7.92
C LEU A 124 -3.62 -6.97 7.21
N PRO A 125 -3.69 -7.51 5.99
CA PRO A 125 -2.49 -7.84 5.24
C PRO A 125 -1.82 -6.58 4.68
N ASP A 126 -0.49 -6.59 4.64
CA ASP A 126 0.29 -5.70 3.81
C ASP A 126 0.58 -6.43 2.48
N HIS A 127 0.13 -5.88 1.35
CA HIS A 127 0.45 -6.44 0.04
C HIS A 127 1.94 -6.41 -0.26
N ALA A 128 2.38 -7.21 -1.24
CA ALA A 128 3.74 -7.12 -1.76
C ALA A 128 4.11 -5.68 -2.12
N ALA A 129 5.33 -5.28 -1.82
CA ALA A 129 5.85 -3.92 -1.97
C ALA A 129 5.15 -2.83 -1.13
N HIS A 130 4.41 -3.20 -0.08
CA HIS A 130 3.76 -2.27 0.85
C HIS A 130 4.07 -2.61 2.31
N GLY A 131 3.94 -1.62 3.18
CA GLY A 131 4.06 -1.78 4.63
C GLY A 131 5.28 -2.58 5.05
N ARG A 132 5.08 -3.69 5.78
CA ARG A 132 6.12 -4.61 6.27
C ARG A 132 6.41 -5.77 5.32
N SER A 133 5.58 -5.98 4.29
CA SER A 133 5.77 -7.03 3.29
C SER A 133 6.96 -6.74 2.39
N GLU A 134 7.63 -7.78 1.92
CA GLU A 134 8.69 -7.67 0.93
C GLU A 134 8.13 -7.35 -0.46
N GLY A 135 9.01 -7.19 -1.42
CA GLY A 135 8.66 -6.84 -2.78
C GLY A 135 9.17 -5.46 -3.17
N LYS A 136 9.37 -5.29 -4.46
CA LYS A 136 9.96 -4.07 -5.04
C LYS A 136 8.94 -3.28 -5.87
N TYR A 137 8.01 -3.98 -6.49
CA TYR A 137 7.07 -3.40 -7.45
C TYR A 137 5.62 -3.69 -7.06
N ILE A 138 4.77 -2.71 -7.33
CA ILE A 138 3.32 -2.78 -7.15
C ILE A 138 2.72 -3.30 -8.45
N GLY A 139 1.89 -4.35 -8.38
CA GLY A 139 1.31 -5.03 -9.52
C GLY A 139 -0.04 -4.50 -10.00
N PHE A 140 -0.62 -3.52 -9.31
CA PHE A 140 -1.96 -2.98 -9.59
C PHE A 140 -3.05 -4.05 -9.68
N GLY A 141 -2.99 -5.06 -8.81
CA GLY A 141 -3.93 -6.17 -8.76
C GLY A 141 -3.55 -7.38 -9.61
N SER A 142 -2.52 -7.29 -10.47
CA SER A 142 -2.14 -8.39 -11.36
C SER A 142 -1.61 -9.62 -10.63
N TYR A 143 -0.98 -9.45 -9.48
CA TYR A 143 -0.52 -10.53 -8.60
C TYR A 143 -0.89 -10.32 -7.12
N GLU A 144 -1.39 -9.13 -6.75
CA GLU A 144 -1.90 -8.90 -5.39
C GLU A 144 -3.15 -9.74 -5.09
N SER A 145 -3.93 -10.10 -6.12
CA SER A 145 -5.05 -11.04 -5.98
C SER A 145 -4.60 -12.42 -5.53
N ASP A 146 -3.46 -12.90 -6.02
CA ASP A 146 -2.93 -14.21 -5.66
C ASP A 146 -2.41 -14.25 -4.21
N ASN A 147 -2.13 -13.09 -3.62
CA ASN A 147 -1.69 -12.96 -2.24
C ASN A 147 -2.84 -13.12 -1.23
N LEU A 148 -4.10 -13.15 -1.69
CA LEU A 148 -5.30 -13.30 -0.86
C LEU A 148 -5.96 -14.69 -0.97
N LEU A 149 -5.46 -15.54 -1.85
CA LEU A 149 -5.93 -16.91 -2.06
C LEU A 149 -5.07 -17.92 -1.29
#